data_4f9cd73993f8288f97fe8221b5225a82
#
_entry.id   4f9cd73993f8288f97fe8221b5225a82
#
_cell.length_a   1.000
_cell.length_b   1.000
_cell.length_c   1.000
_cell.angle_alpha   90.00
_cell.angle_beta   90.00
_cell.angle_gamma   90.00
#
_symmetry.space_group_name_H-M   'P 1'
#
loop_
_entity.id
_entity.type
_entity.pdbx_description
1 polymer ?
#
loop_
_entity_poly.entity_id
_entity_poly.type
_entity_poly.pdbx_seq_one_letter_code
_entity_poly.pdbx_strand_id
1 'polypeptide(L)'
;TLGVDLNGPVAMTLRAEAQLAEAGLPLDMEIKSKQLYWPFTGEKAYQADDLLLKFNGKMTDYTLAFSTAVKGQSLPPAKINLNAKGNEQQVNLDKLTVAALEGKTELKALLDWQQAISWRGELTLEGINTAKEVPDWPSKLNGLIKTQGSLYGGSWQMSVPELKITGNVKQNKVDVSGSLQGNSYMQWVIPGLHVALGRNTADIKGELGVKDLELDASIDAPNLNNALPGLGGTAKGLVKIRGTVEAPQVLADITARNLRWQELSIAQVRVDGDIKSTDQIAG
;
A
#
# COMPACT_ATOMS: atom_id res chain seq x y z
N THR A 1 23.25 -26.66 23.42
CA THR A 1 22.72 -25.29 23.68
C THR A 1 23.81 -24.27 23.45
N LEU A 2 23.55 -23.24 22.67
CA LEU A 2 24.39 -22.06 22.47
C LEU A 2 23.66 -20.85 23.07
N GLY A 3 24.34 -20.09 23.90
CA GLY A 3 23.86 -18.81 24.43
C GLY A 3 24.87 -17.72 24.09
N VAL A 4 24.40 -16.61 23.55
CA VAL A 4 25.25 -15.42 23.25
C VAL A 4 24.52 -14.19 23.80
N ASP A 5 25.21 -13.46 24.67
CA ASP A 5 24.74 -12.16 25.17
C ASP A 5 25.62 -11.05 24.57
N LEU A 6 25.01 -10.19 23.79
CA LEU A 6 25.63 -8.99 23.25
C LEU A 6 25.30 -7.81 24.16
N ASN A 7 26.32 -7.13 24.67
CA ASN A 7 26.20 -5.94 25.49
C ASN A 7 26.89 -4.77 24.78
N GLY A 8 26.25 -3.61 24.78
CA GLY A 8 26.79 -2.40 24.15
C GLY A 8 25.68 -1.57 23.50
N PRO A 9 25.98 -0.89 22.38
CA PRO A 9 24.95 -0.13 21.63
C PRO A 9 23.78 -0.99 21.15
N VAL A 10 24.01 -2.31 21.01
CA VAL A 10 23.01 -3.34 20.71
C VAL A 10 23.02 -4.35 21.85
N ALA A 11 22.05 -4.24 22.76
CA ALA A 11 21.85 -5.23 23.81
C ALA A 11 20.86 -6.29 23.32
N MET A 12 21.38 -7.51 23.09
CA MET A 12 20.60 -8.62 22.53
C MET A 12 21.03 -9.95 23.12
N THR A 13 20.08 -10.79 23.42
CA THR A 13 20.31 -12.18 23.85
C THR A 13 19.89 -13.12 22.73
N LEU A 14 20.78 -14.00 22.32
CA LEU A 14 20.51 -15.12 21.44
C LEU A 14 20.62 -16.42 22.24
N ARG A 15 19.62 -17.25 22.19
CA ARG A 15 19.63 -18.64 22.67
C ARG A 15 19.29 -19.56 21.52
N ALA A 16 20.06 -20.60 21.33
CA ALA A 16 19.83 -21.60 20.31
C ALA A 16 20.15 -23.00 20.82
N GLU A 17 19.26 -23.95 20.54
CA GLU A 17 19.45 -25.38 20.77
C GLU A 17 19.27 -26.13 19.47
N ALA A 18 20.27 -26.93 19.09
CA ALA A 18 20.21 -27.76 17.92
C ALA A 18 20.40 -29.22 18.29
N GLN A 19 19.58 -30.09 17.72
CA GLN A 19 19.66 -31.54 17.91
C GLN A 19 20.51 -32.15 16.80
N LEU A 20 21.84 -32.18 17.01
CA LEU A 20 22.80 -32.59 15.99
C LEU A 20 22.71 -34.06 15.58
N ALA A 21 22.11 -34.91 16.41
CA ALA A 21 21.91 -36.32 16.12
C ALA A 21 20.67 -36.65 15.26
N GLU A 22 19.75 -35.68 15.10
CA GLU A 22 18.54 -35.87 14.33
C GLU A 22 18.68 -35.40 12.90
N ALA A 23 18.11 -36.16 11.97
CA ALA A 23 18.03 -35.76 10.57
C ALA A 23 17.25 -34.45 10.40
N GLY A 24 17.82 -33.52 9.61
CA GLY A 24 17.21 -32.21 9.36
C GLY A 24 17.47 -31.17 10.44
N LEU A 25 18.38 -31.47 11.40
CA LEU A 25 18.88 -30.52 12.42
C LEU A 25 17.77 -29.64 13.03
N PRO A 26 16.88 -30.20 13.87
CA PRO A 26 15.88 -29.38 14.57
C PRO A 26 16.58 -28.26 15.33
N LEU A 27 16.08 -27.04 15.14
CA LEU A 27 16.60 -25.83 15.77
C LEU A 27 15.48 -25.16 16.57
N ASP A 28 15.77 -24.86 17.83
CA ASP A 28 15.00 -23.93 18.64
C ASP A 28 15.85 -22.69 18.89
N MET A 29 15.39 -21.54 18.39
CA MET A 29 16.12 -20.28 18.49
C MET A 29 15.22 -19.17 19.02
N GLU A 30 15.74 -18.43 19.97
CA GLU A 30 15.10 -17.25 20.53
C GLU A 30 16.07 -16.06 20.52
N ILE A 31 15.63 -14.96 19.95
CA ILE A 31 16.34 -13.68 19.99
C ILE A 31 15.49 -12.68 20.74
N LYS A 32 16.08 -12.03 21.74
CA LYS A 32 15.45 -10.98 22.54
C LYS A 32 16.29 -9.73 22.57
N SER A 33 15.63 -8.57 22.48
CA SER A 33 16.23 -7.29 22.83
C SER A 33 15.19 -6.40 23.48
N LYS A 34 15.56 -5.78 24.59
CA LYS A 34 14.69 -4.79 25.23
C LYS A 34 14.56 -3.53 24.40
N GLN A 35 15.65 -3.15 23.74
CA GLN A 35 15.68 -1.91 22.97
C GLN A 35 16.80 -1.97 21.93
N LEU A 36 16.45 -1.76 20.68
CA LEU A 36 17.35 -1.61 19.55
C LEU A 36 17.18 -0.24 18.94
N TYR A 37 18.29 0.35 18.51
CA TYR A 37 18.30 1.61 17.79
C TYR A 37 18.92 1.44 16.40
N TRP A 38 18.41 2.18 15.44
CA TRP A 38 18.98 2.27 14.11
C TRP A 38 19.10 3.74 13.66
N PRO A 39 20.22 4.18 13.08
CA PRO A 39 21.46 3.42 12.91
C PRO A 39 22.12 3.09 14.27
N PHE A 40 22.98 2.08 14.30
CA PHE A 40 23.66 1.64 15.53
C PHE A 40 24.71 2.65 16.02
N THR A 41 25.19 3.51 15.14
CA THR A 41 26.15 4.60 15.41
C THR A 41 25.59 5.92 14.89
N GLY A 42 25.89 7.02 15.57
CA GLY A 42 25.40 8.33 15.23
C GLY A 42 24.01 8.64 15.83
N GLU A 43 23.27 9.51 15.17
CA GLU A 43 21.93 9.93 15.61
C GLU A 43 20.92 8.80 15.41
N LYS A 44 20.20 8.45 16.47
CA LYS A 44 19.24 7.35 16.48
C LYS A 44 17.94 7.80 15.85
N ALA A 45 17.69 7.36 14.60
CA ALA A 45 16.47 7.72 13.86
C ALA A 45 15.29 6.80 14.19
N TYR A 46 15.56 5.52 14.48
CA TYR A 46 14.52 4.50 14.74
C TYR A 46 14.83 3.72 16.01
N GLN A 47 13.79 3.28 16.67
CA GLN A 47 13.83 2.47 17.88
C GLN A 47 12.86 1.31 17.76
N ALA A 48 13.33 0.12 18.15
CA ALA A 48 12.50 -1.07 18.35
C ALA A 48 12.59 -1.49 19.82
N ASP A 49 11.44 -1.61 20.46
CA ASP A 49 11.31 -2.02 21.87
C ASP A 49 10.72 -3.43 21.95
N ASP A 50 11.12 -4.18 22.99
CA ASP A 50 10.63 -5.53 23.32
C ASP A 50 10.65 -6.48 22.12
N LEU A 51 11.75 -6.48 21.35
CA LEU A 51 11.93 -7.39 20.25
C LEU A 51 12.02 -8.83 20.73
N LEU A 52 11.19 -9.68 20.16
CA LEU A 52 11.22 -11.12 20.34
C LEU A 52 11.10 -11.80 18.97
N LEU A 53 12.07 -12.65 18.65
CA LEU A 53 12.03 -13.55 17.50
C LEU A 53 12.17 -14.98 18.01
N LYS A 54 11.28 -15.87 17.60
CA LYS A 54 11.34 -17.30 17.87
C LYS A 54 11.28 -18.07 16.56
N PHE A 55 12.18 -19.02 16.44
CA PHE A 55 12.17 -20.01 15.37
C PHE A 55 12.17 -21.39 16.03
N ASN A 56 11.31 -22.28 15.58
CA ASN A 56 11.24 -23.64 16.08
C ASN A 56 10.95 -24.62 14.94
N GLY A 57 11.72 -25.68 14.84
CA GLY A 57 11.52 -26.76 13.88
C GLY A 57 12.73 -27.06 13.02
N LYS A 58 12.50 -27.70 11.91
CA LYS A 58 13.49 -28.05 10.88
C LYS A 58 13.29 -27.13 9.68
N MET A 59 14.32 -26.94 8.85
CA MET A 59 14.15 -26.16 7.61
C MET A 59 13.05 -26.73 6.69
N THR A 60 12.78 -28.03 6.79
CA THR A 60 11.68 -28.70 6.07
C THR A 60 10.30 -28.46 6.67
N ASP A 61 10.21 -28.04 7.95
CA ASP A 61 8.97 -27.73 8.65
C ASP A 61 9.29 -26.90 9.90
N TYR A 62 9.05 -25.60 9.85
CA TYR A 62 9.33 -24.66 10.94
C TYR A 62 8.18 -23.71 11.22
N THR A 63 8.20 -23.19 12.43
CA THR A 63 7.37 -22.08 12.88
C THR A 63 8.23 -20.85 13.20
N LEU A 64 7.71 -19.67 12.87
CA LEU A 64 8.33 -18.39 13.15
C LEU A 64 7.33 -17.50 13.88
N ALA A 65 7.76 -16.91 15.00
CA ALA A 65 7.01 -15.87 15.69
C ALA A 65 7.90 -14.64 15.92
N PHE A 66 7.37 -13.46 15.62
CA PHE A 66 8.09 -12.21 15.83
C PHE A 66 7.16 -11.16 16.44
N SER A 67 7.69 -10.39 17.40
CA SER A 67 6.97 -9.24 17.96
C SER A 67 7.94 -8.11 18.31
N THR A 68 7.48 -6.87 18.13
CA THR A 68 8.21 -5.68 18.57
C THR A 68 7.29 -4.46 18.56
N ALA A 69 7.66 -3.40 19.29
CA ALA A 69 7.11 -2.07 19.15
C ALA A 69 8.16 -1.17 18.48
N VAL A 70 7.77 -0.44 17.44
CA VAL A 70 8.69 0.44 16.69
C VAL A 70 8.20 1.88 16.72
N LYS A 71 9.15 2.82 16.69
CA LYS A 71 8.91 4.26 16.53
C LYS A 71 10.14 4.91 15.91
N GLY A 72 9.97 6.06 15.28
CA GLY A 72 11.11 6.77 14.67
C GLY A 72 10.72 8.08 14.02
N GLN A 73 11.70 8.75 13.43
CA GLN A 73 11.45 9.93 12.62
C GLN A 73 10.55 9.55 11.43
N SER A 74 9.47 10.29 11.23
CA SER A 74 8.50 10.05 10.13
C SER A 74 7.85 8.64 10.16
N LEU A 75 7.97 7.91 11.26
CA LEU A 75 7.33 6.61 11.47
C LEU A 75 6.42 6.69 12.70
N PRO A 76 5.08 6.59 12.53
CA PRO A 76 4.17 6.56 13.67
C PRO A 76 4.47 5.33 14.54
N PRO A 77 4.31 5.44 15.86
CA PRO A 77 4.47 4.31 16.77
C PRO A 77 3.60 3.13 16.32
N ALA A 78 4.21 1.95 16.21
CA ALA A 78 3.52 0.76 15.77
C ALA A 78 3.92 -0.46 16.61
N LYS A 79 2.96 -1.37 16.86
CA LYS A 79 3.21 -2.70 17.41
C LYS A 79 3.06 -3.73 16.29
N ILE A 80 4.08 -4.56 16.13
CA ILE A 80 4.16 -5.56 15.08
C ILE A 80 4.14 -6.94 15.73
N ASN A 81 3.27 -7.83 15.24
CA ASN A 81 3.26 -9.24 15.60
C ASN A 81 3.13 -10.08 14.35
N LEU A 82 3.93 -11.12 14.23
CA LEU A 82 3.96 -12.03 13.10
C LEU A 82 3.98 -13.47 13.58
N ASN A 83 3.18 -14.31 12.93
CA ASN A 83 3.25 -15.76 13.04
C ASN A 83 3.27 -16.36 11.64
N ALA A 84 4.20 -17.25 11.41
CA ALA A 84 4.36 -17.93 10.12
C ALA A 84 4.78 -19.38 10.31
N LYS A 85 4.51 -20.17 9.28
CA LYS A 85 4.98 -21.55 9.14
C LYS A 85 5.59 -21.70 7.77
N GLY A 86 6.64 -22.49 7.66
CA GLY A 86 7.28 -22.64 6.37
C GLY A 86 8.15 -23.89 6.28
N ASN A 87 8.72 -24.03 5.10
CA ASN A 87 9.70 -25.03 4.78
C ASN A 87 10.76 -24.42 3.83
N GLU A 88 11.61 -25.26 3.24
CA GLU A 88 12.68 -24.81 2.32
C GLU A 88 12.18 -24.09 1.07
N GLN A 89 10.90 -24.22 0.73
CA GLN A 89 10.32 -23.80 -0.56
C GLN A 89 9.25 -22.73 -0.44
N GLN A 90 8.62 -22.61 0.75
CA GLN A 90 7.52 -21.68 0.96
C GLN A 90 7.42 -21.23 2.42
N VAL A 91 6.80 -20.09 2.62
CA VAL A 91 6.34 -19.62 3.92
C VAL A 91 4.87 -19.20 3.85
N ASN A 92 4.08 -19.74 4.75
CA ASN A 92 2.73 -19.29 5.02
C ASN A 92 2.76 -18.29 6.18
N LEU A 93 2.50 -17.05 5.89
CA LEU A 93 2.28 -16.00 6.87
C LEU A 93 0.86 -16.13 7.39
N ASP A 94 0.69 -16.87 8.49
CA ASP A 94 -0.63 -17.11 9.08
C ASP A 94 -1.27 -15.77 9.50
N LYS A 95 -0.43 -14.87 10.05
CA LYS A 95 -0.86 -13.55 10.50
C LYS A 95 0.32 -12.62 10.75
N LEU A 96 0.34 -11.49 10.05
CA LEU A 96 1.10 -10.30 10.42
C LEU A 96 0.11 -9.21 10.85
N THR A 97 0.28 -8.70 12.05
CA THR A 97 -0.54 -7.59 12.57
C THR A 97 0.35 -6.38 12.82
N VAL A 98 -0.07 -5.23 12.34
CA VAL A 98 0.54 -3.92 12.65
C VAL A 98 -0.55 -3.05 13.29
N ALA A 99 -0.41 -2.75 14.58
CA ALA A 99 -1.26 -1.80 15.28
C ALA A 99 -0.58 -0.43 15.26
N ALA A 100 -1.11 0.49 14.48
CA ALA A 100 -0.61 1.85 14.29
C ALA A 100 -1.76 2.78 13.88
N LEU A 101 -1.56 4.09 13.96
CA LEU A 101 -2.54 5.08 13.51
C LEU A 101 -3.93 4.85 14.15
N GLU A 102 -3.96 4.51 15.43
CA GLU A 102 -5.17 4.18 16.20
C GLU A 102 -6.00 3.01 15.64
N GLY A 103 -5.50 2.34 14.61
CA GLY A 103 -6.14 1.22 13.92
C GLY A 103 -5.23 0.00 13.86
N LYS A 104 -5.64 -0.95 13.02
CA LYS A 104 -4.95 -2.22 12.84
C LYS A 104 -4.89 -2.59 11.36
N THR A 105 -3.73 -3.06 10.95
CA THR A 105 -3.51 -3.72 9.65
C THR A 105 -3.21 -5.19 9.89
N GLU A 106 -3.85 -6.07 9.15
CA GLU A 106 -3.60 -7.51 9.20
C GLU A 106 -3.27 -8.01 7.79
N LEU A 107 -2.17 -8.74 7.67
CA LEU A 107 -1.76 -9.40 6.42
C LEU A 107 -1.68 -10.91 6.64
N LYS A 108 -2.31 -11.67 5.74
CA LYS A 108 -2.11 -13.10 5.53
C LYS A 108 -1.51 -13.30 4.16
N ALA A 109 -0.50 -14.15 4.02
CA ALA A 109 0.14 -14.36 2.74
C ALA A 109 0.78 -15.74 2.65
N LEU A 110 0.80 -16.29 1.45
CA LEU A 110 1.64 -17.41 1.06
C LEU A 110 2.72 -16.89 0.12
N LEU A 111 3.97 -17.17 0.44
CA LEU A 111 5.12 -16.95 -0.43
C LEU A 111 5.72 -18.30 -0.80
N ASP A 112 6.05 -18.47 -2.08
CA ASP A 112 6.68 -19.67 -2.63
C ASP A 112 7.86 -19.26 -3.50
N TRP A 113 8.95 -20.02 -3.46
CA TRP A 113 10.17 -19.75 -4.23
C TRP A 113 10.79 -21.00 -4.87
N GLN A 114 9.99 -22.04 -5.17
CA GLN A 114 10.47 -23.25 -5.81
C GLN A 114 11.01 -23.01 -7.22
N GLN A 115 10.31 -22.27 -8.05
CA GLN A 115 10.68 -21.96 -9.43
C GLN A 115 10.84 -20.46 -9.66
N ALA A 116 9.92 -19.70 -9.14
CA ALA A 116 9.88 -18.25 -9.14
C ALA A 116 9.46 -17.80 -7.75
N ILE A 117 9.84 -16.59 -7.35
CA ILE A 117 9.23 -16.02 -6.15
C ILE A 117 7.79 -15.67 -6.51
N SER A 118 6.83 -16.32 -5.91
CA SER A 118 5.42 -16.03 -6.08
C SER A 118 4.76 -15.71 -4.74
N TRP A 119 3.72 -14.91 -4.77
CA TRP A 119 2.95 -14.58 -3.58
C TRP A 119 1.46 -14.52 -3.87
N ARG A 120 0.69 -14.80 -2.83
CA ARG A 120 -0.73 -14.50 -2.72
C ARG A 120 -1.00 -13.99 -1.32
N GLY A 121 -1.65 -12.83 -1.20
CA GLY A 121 -1.89 -12.21 0.09
C GLY A 121 -3.22 -11.48 0.16
N GLU A 122 -3.67 -11.32 1.40
CA GLU A 122 -4.85 -10.55 1.77
C GLU A 122 -4.47 -9.59 2.89
N LEU A 123 -4.63 -8.29 2.62
CA LEU A 123 -4.41 -7.20 3.55
C LEU A 123 -5.75 -6.63 3.99
N THR A 124 -5.99 -6.59 5.29
CA THR A 124 -7.16 -5.95 5.91
C THR A 124 -6.73 -4.71 6.69
N LEU A 125 -7.44 -3.62 6.52
CA LEU A 125 -7.28 -2.37 7.26
C LEU A 125 -8.51 -2.16 8.15
N GLU A 126 -8.31 -1.89 9.43
CA GLU A 126 -9.38 -1.65 10.40
C GLU A 126 -9.14 -0.33 11.14
N GLY A 127 -9.98 0.66 10.89
CA GLY A 127 -10.01 1.91 11.62
C GLY A 127 -8.74 2.77 11.54
N ILE A 128 -7.98 2.68 10.44
CA ILE A 128 -6.74 3.45 10.25
C ILE A 128 -7.04 4.95 10.27
N ASN A 129 -6.57 5.64 11.30
CA ASN A 129 -6.79 7.07 11.53
C ASN A 129 -5.53 7.87 11.23
N THR A 130 -5.57 8.68 10.16
CA THR A 130 -4.41 9.47 9.73
C THR A 130 -4.43 10.91 10.27
N ALA A 131 -5.38 11.28 11.13
CA ALA A 131 -5.58 12.68 11.53
C ALA A 131 -4.35 13.32 12.19
N LYS A 132 -3.51 12.54 12.88
CA LYS A 132 -2.29 13.04 13.51
C LYS A 132 -1.15 13.23 12.52
N GLU A 133 -1.05 12.35 11.52
CA GLU A 133 0.05 12.32 10.55
C GLU A 133 -0.23 13.23 9.35
N VAL A 134 -1.50 13.36 8.97
CA VAL A 134 -1.96 14.18 7.85
C VAL A 134 -3.13 15.06 8.29
N PRO A 135 -2.86 16.12 9.09
CA PRO A 135 -3.92 16.96 9.68
C PRO A 135 -4.80 17.66 8.64
N ASP A 136 -4.26 17.99 7.48
CA ASP A 136 -4.99 18.65 6.39
C ASP A 136 -5.99 17.69 5.70
N TRP A 137 -5.75 16.38 5.78
CA TRP A 137 -6.58 15.33 5.21
C TRP A 137 -6.87 14.21 6.22
N PRO A 138 -7.50 14.54 7.36
CA PRO A 138 -7.83 13.55 8.38
C PRO A 138 -8.73 12.48 7.79
N SER A 139 -8.36 11.23 7.99
CA SER A 139 -9.15 10.09 7.49
C SER A 139 -9.28 8.99 8.54
N LYS A 140 -10.36 8.23 8.44
CA LYS A 140 -10.56 6.98 9.17
C LYS A 140 -11.01 5.91 8.17
N LEU A 141 -10.13 4.95 7.90
CA LEU A 141 -10.25 4.03 6.78
C LEU A 141 -10.32 2.57 7.23
N ASN A 142 -11.12 1.81 6.51
CA ASN A 142 -11.13 0.36 6.51
C ASN A 142 -10.85 -0.13 5.09
N GLY A 143 -10.31 -1.34 4.95
CA GLY A 143 -10.03 -1.84 3.61
C GLY A 143 -9.78 -3.33 3.57
N LEU A 144 -9.94 -3.88 2.36
CA LEU A 144 -9.56 -5.22 1.98
C LEU A 144 -8.83 -5.13 0.64
N ILE A 145 -7.62 -5.66 0.59
CA ILE A 145 -6.79 -5.69 -0.61
C ILE A 145 -6.29 -7.11 -0.79
N LYS A 146 -6.68 -7.76 -1.88
CA LYS A 146 -6.10 -9.05 -2.28
C LYS A 146 -5.04 -8.80 -3.34
N THR A 147 -3.89 -9.45 -3.20
CA THR A 147 -2.78 -9.34 -4.15
C THR A 147 -2.20 -10.69 -4.45
N GLN A 148 -1.74 -10.85 -5.67
CA GLN A 148 -0.95 -12.01 -6.10
C GLN A 148 0.05 -11.58 -7.17
N GLY A 149 1.14 -12.32 -7.26
CA GLY A 149 2.15 -12.00 -8.26
C GLY A 149 3.29 -13.00 -8.28
N SER A 150 4.23 -12.73 -9.16
CA SER A 150 5.46 -13.51 -9.27
C SER A 150 6.64 -12.63 -9.72
N LEU A 151 7.84 -13.06 -9.36
CA LEU A 151 9.12 -12.49 -9.76
C LEU A 151 10.00 -13.62 -10.27
N TYR A 152 10.44 -13.54 -11.52
CA TYR A 152 11.33 -14.50 -12.16
C TYR A 152 12.31 -13.78 -13.09
N GLY A 153 13.61 -14.08 -12.96
CA GLY A 153 14.65 -13.53 -13.83
C GLY A 153 14.67 -11.98 -13.89
N GLY A 154 14.28 -11.29 -12.81
CA GLY A 154 14.18 -9.83 -12.77
C GLY A 154 12.87 -9.27 -13.33
N SER A 155 12.03 -10.10 -13.95
CA SER A 155 10.69 -9.71 -14.41
C SER A 155 9.65 -10.02 -13.36
N TRP A 156 8.74 -9.09 -13.10
CA TRP A 156 7.63 -9.27 -12.17
C TRP A 156 6.28 -9.09 -12.84
N GLN A 157 5.29 -9.79 -12.32
CA GLN A 157 3.88 -9.61 -12.62
C GLN A 157 3.12 -9.50 -11.29
N MET A 158 2.16 -8.61 -11.22
CA MET A 158 1.32 -8.41 -10.05
C MET A 158 -0.13 -8.17 -10.46
N SER A 159 -1.06 -8.73 -9.71
CA SER A 159 -2.46 -8.34 -9.78
C SER A 159 -3.03 -8.05 -8.39
N VAL A 160 -3.97 -7.11 -8.36
CA VAL A 160 -4.84 -6.80 -7.23
C VAL A 160 -6.26 -7.10 -7.70
N PRO A 161 -6.73 -8.37 -7.59
CA PRO A 161 -8.05 -8.76 -8.07
C PRO A 161 -9.18 -8.14 -7.27
N GLU A 162 -8.92 -7.74 -6.04
CA GLU A 162 -9.89 -7.07 -5.17
C GLU A 162 -9.21 -5.96 -4.38
N LEU A 163 -9.65 -4.74 -4.63
CA LEU A 163 -9.34 -3.54 -3.86
C LEU A 163 -10.64 -2.97 -3.34
N LYS A 164 -10.77 -2.82 -2.03
CA LYS A 164 -11.89 -2.16 -1.40
C LYS A 164 -11.40 -1.33 -0.22
N ILE A 165 -11.60 -0.01 -0.28
CA ILE A 165 -11.30 0.92 0.81
C ILE A 165 -12.55 1.73 1.10
N THR A 166 -12.96 1.77 2.35
CA THR A 166 -14.14 2.50 2.81
C THR A 166 -13.81 3.31 4.06
N GLY A 167 -14.61 4.31 4.35
CA GLY A 167 -14.43 5.10 5.57
C GLY A 167 -14.83 6.54 5.38
N ASN A 168 -14.05 7.43 5.98
CA ASN A 168 -14.27 8.87 5.86
C ASN A 168 -12.96 9.60 5.64
N VAL A 169 -13.00 10.65 4.81
CA VAL A 169 -11.93 11.62 4.61
C VAL A 169 -12.54 13.00 4.80
N LYS A 170 -12.05 13.81 5.73
CA LYS A 170 -12.61 15.16 6.06
C LYS A 170 -14.14 15.13 6.22
N GLN A 171 -14.68 14.20 6.96
CA GLN A 171 -16.14 14.03 7.17
C GLN A 171 -16.92 13.53 5.94
N ASN A 172 -16.32 13.43 4.76
CA ASN A 172 -16.94 12.84 3.59
C ASN A 172 -16.74 11.33 3.60
N LYS A 173 -17.77 10.57 3.28
CA LYS A 173 -17.65 9.14 3.05
C LYS A 173 -16.74 8.90 1.87
N VAL A 174 -15.84 7.93 1.98
CA VAL A 174 -15.00 7.43 0.90
C VAL A 174 -15.33 5.98 0.61
N ASP A 175 -15.43 5.64 -0.66
CA ASP A 175 -15.51 4.27 -1.17
C ASP A 175 -14.62 4.17 -2.40
N VAL A 176 -13.64 3.27 -2.34
CA VAL A 176 -12.77 2.95 -3.48
C VAL A 176 -12.86 1.46 -3.68
N SER A 177 -13.22 1.03 -4.88
CA SER A 177 -13.29 -0.39 -5.22
C SER A 177 -12.86 -0.63 -6.65
N GLY A 178 -12.22 -1.79 -6.88
CA GLY A 178 -11.76 -2.13 -8.21
C GLY A 178 -10.71 -3.22 -8.24
N SER A 179 -10.03 -3.29 -9.37
CA SER A 179 -8.94 -4.21 -9.61
C SER A 179 -7.88 -3.58 -10.51
N LEU A 180 -6.64 -4.07 -10.40
CA LEU A 180 -5.54 -3.62 -11.25
C LEU A 180 -4.53 -4.75 -11.46
N GLN A 181 -3.79 -4.67 -12.55
CA GLN A 181 -2.71 -5.59 -12.90
C GLN A 181 -1.53 -4.78 -13.43
N GLY A 182 -0.32 -5.26 -13.16
CA GLY A 182 0.88 -4.59 -13.63
C GLY A 182 2.04 -5.57 -13.84
N ASN A 183 3.06 -5.12 -14.57
CA ASN A 183 4.25 -5.91 -14.85
C ASN A 183 5.53 -5.05 -14.87
N SER A 184 6.68 -5.70 -14.96
CA SER A 184 8.01 -5.07 -14.99
C SER A 184 8.25 -4.13 -16.16
N TYR A 185 7.42 -4.18 -17.20
CA TYR A 185 7.47 -3.24 -18.33
C TYR A 185 6.69 -1.95 -18.06
N MET A 186 6.28 -1.74 -16.80
CA MET A 186 5.43 -0.60 -16.38
C MET A 186 4.10 -0.53 -17.13
N GLN A 187 3.60 -1.68 -17.57
CA GLN A 187 2.27 -1.80 -18.16
C GLN A 187 1.28 -2.09 -17.03
N TRP A 188 0.25 -1.27 -16.94
CA TRP A 188 -0.83 -1.40 -15.96
C TRP A 188 -2.17 -1.52 -16.68
N VAL A 189 -2.97 -2.48 -16.27
CA VAL A 189 -4.36 -2.64 -16.72
C VAL A 189 -5.28 -2.35 -15.54
N ILE A 190 -6.26 -1.52 -15.76
CA ILE A 190 -7.31 -1.16 -14.81
C ILE A 190 -8.64 -1.63 -15.40
N PRO A 191 -9.10 -2.85 -15.09
CA PRO A 191 -10.38 -3.36 -15.62
C PRO A 191 -11.56 -2.50 -15.18
N GLY A 192 -11.46 -1.93 -13.98
CA GLY A 192 -12.41 -0.98 -13.42
C GLY A 192 -11.95 -0.52 -12.04
N LEU A 193 -12.00 0.79 -11.82
CA LEU A 193 -11.75 1.44 -10.54
C LEU A 193 -12.86 2.45 -10.29
N HIS A 194 -13.65 2.21 -9.28
CA HIS A 194 -14.66 3.14 -8.78
C HIS A 194 -14.10 3.93 -7.60
N VAL A 195 -14.25 5.24 -7.61
CA VAL A 195 -13.85 6.14 -6.52
C VAL A 195 -15.04 7.03 -6.18
N ALA A 196 -15.47 6.99 -4.93
CA ALA A 196 -16.48 7.91 -4.40
C ALA A 196 -15.93 8.71 -3.22
N LEU A 197 -16.19 10.02 -3.19
CA LEU A 197 -15.87 10.91 -2.07
C LEU A 197 -17.07 11.84 -1.79
N GLY A 198 -17.78 11.57 -0.71
CA GLY A 198 -19.08 12.18 -0.43
C GLY A 198 -20.09 11.78 -1.50
N ARG A 199 -20.53 12.75 -2.30
CA ARG A 199 -21.44 12.54 -3.43
C ARG A 199 -20.73 12.50 -4.78
N ASN A 200 -19.45 12.81 -4.81
CA ASN A 200 -18.66 12.79 -6.04
C ASN A 200 -18.22 11.37 -6.36
N THR A 201 -18.31 10.99 -7.63
CA THR A 201 -17.87 9.69 -8.12
C THR A 201 -17.00 9.83 -9.36
N ALA A 202 -16.06 8.90 -9.50
CA ALA A 202 -15.30 8.70 -10.72
C ALA A 202 -15.15 7.20 -11.00
N ASP A 203 -15.43 6.79 -12.22
CA ASP A 203 -15.23 5.44 -12.73
C ASP A 203 -14.12 5.47 -13.78
N ILE A 204 -13.08 4.70 -13.57
CA ILE A 204 -11.86 4.69 -14.39
C ILE A 204 -11.59 3.28 -14.89
N LYS A 205 -11.24 3.14 -16.17
CA LYS A 205 -10.80 1.88 -16.76
C LYS A 205 -9.80 2.13 -17.87
N GLY A 206 -9.00 1.11 -18.20
CA GLY A 206 -8.10 1.18 -19.35
C GLY A 206 -6.72 0.62 -19.06
N GLU A 207 -5.76 1.08 -19.83
CA GLU A 207 -4.38 0.63 -19.80
C GLU A 207 -3.44 1.83 -19.73
N LEU A 208 -2.39 1.67 -18.92
CA LEU A 208 -1.32 2.63 -18.73
C LEU A 208 0.01 1.94 -19.00
N GLY A 209 0.70 2.32 -20.04
CA GLY A 209 2.05 1.85 -20.37
C GLY A 209 2.92 3.01 -20.85
N VAL A 210 4.23 2.78 -20.93
CA VAL A 210 5.15 3.82 -21.39
C VAL A 210 4.83 4.27 -22.83
N LYS A 211 4.42 3.32 -23.67
CA LYS A 211 4.12 3.57 -25.10
C LYS A 211 2.64 3.56 -25.45
N ASP A 212 1.82 3.04 -24.55
CA ASP A 212 0.39 2.86 -24.78
C ASP A 212 -0.37 3.40 -23.58
N LEU A 213 -1.06 4.50 -23.78
CA LEU A 213 -1.89 5.17 -22.79
C LEU A 213 -3.32 5.16 -23.29
N GLU A 214 -4.17 4.37 -22.66
CA GLU A 214 -5.58 4.26 -22.99
C GLU A 214 -6.40 4.23 -21.70
N LEU A 215 -6.85 5.41 -21.25
CA LEU A 215 -7.68 5.54 -20.05
C LEU A 215 -9.01 6.20 -20.39
N ASP A 216 -10.09 5.64 -19.89
CA ASP A 216 -11.42 6.23 -19.89
C ASP A 216 -11.85 6.53 -18.46
N ALA A 217 -12.29 7.75 -18.20
CA ALA A 217 -12.84 8.15 -16.92
C ALA A 217 -14.21 8.80 -17.10
N SER A 218 -15.17 8.39 -16.27
CA SER A 218 -16.47 9.04 -16.11
C SER A 218 -16.49 9.75 -14.79
N ILE A 219 -16.85 11.03 -14.76
CA ILE A 219 -16.85 11.87 -13.57
C ILE A 219 -18.26 12.40 -13.32
N ASP A 220 -18.76 12.27 -12.10
CA ASP A 220 -19.96 12.93 -11.59
C ASP A 220 -19.63 13.54 -10.22
N ALA A 221 -19.36 14.85 -10.22
CA ALA A 221 -18.95 15.59 -9.03
C ALA A 221 -19.95 16.71 -8.71
N PRO A 222 -21.06 16.41 -8.04
CA PRO A 222 -22.07 17.39 -7.66
C PRO A 222 -21.61 18.34 -6.54
N ASN A 223 -20.42 18.14 -5.97
CA ASN A 223 -19.84 19.03 -4.96
C ASN A 223 -18.31 18.99 -5.03
N LEU A 224 -17.74 19.85 -5.85
CA LEU A 224 -16.28 19.92 -6.04
C LEU A 224 -15.51 20.25 -4.75
N ASN A 225 -16.12 20.95 -3.79
CA ASN A 225 -15.49 21.29 -2.52
C ASN A 225 -15.11 20.04 -1.68
N ASN A 226 -15.78 18.91 -1.88
CA ASN A 226 -15.43 17.66 -1.20
C ASN A 226 -14.07 17.11 -1.71
N ALA A 227 -13.79 17.29 -2.99
CA ALA A 227 -12.55 16.82 -3.61
C ALA A 227 -11.43 17.85 -3.53
N LEU A 228 -11.75 19.12 -3.74
CA LEU A 228 -10.80 20.23 -3.67
C LEU A 228 -11.37 21.35 -2.78
N PRO A 229 -10.93 21.45 -1.51
CA PRO A 229 -11.40 22.48 -0.60
C PRO A 229 -11.21 23.88 -1.16
N GLY A 230 -12.27 24.70 -1.06
CA GLY A 230 -12.30 26.03 -1.63
C GLY A 230 -12.82 26.10 -3.07
N LEU A 231 -12.92 24.98 -3.79
CA LEU A 231 -13.54 24.94 -5.11
C LEU A 231 -15.03 24.60 -4.99
N GLY A 232 -15.89 25.59 -5.13
CA GLY A 232 -17.35 25.39 -5.22
C GLY A 232 -17.79 25.01 -6.63
N GLY A 233 -18.98 24.40 -6.71
CA GLY A 233 -19.60 24.05 -8.00
C GLY A 233 -19.70 22.56 -8.23
N THR A 234 -20.07 22.22 -9.47
CA THR A 234 -20.27 20.84 -9.94
C THR A 234 -19.48 20.57 -11.20
N ALA A 235 -19.09 19.33 -11.45
CA ALA A 235 -18.52 18.89 -12.71
C ALA A 235 -19.07 17.52 -13.09
N LYS A 236 -19.36 17.32 -14.37
CA LYS A 236 -19.82 16.04 -14.91
C LYS A 236 -19.30 15.87 -16.32
N GLY A 237 -18.86 14.65 -16.67
CA GLY A 237 -18.43 14.38 -18.02
C GLY A 237 -17.55 13.15 -18.15
N LEU A 238 -16.98 13.04 -19.34
CA LEU A 238 -16.08 11.95 -19.74
C LEU A 238 -14.71 12.52 -20.08
N VAL A 239 -13.68 11.79 -19.70
CA VAL A 239 -12.29 12.06 -20.08
C VAL A 239 -11.73 10.78 -20.70
N LYS A 240 -11.14 10.91 -21.87
CA LYS A 240 -10.39 9.83 -22.50
C LYS A 240 -8.96 10.29 -22.70
N ILE A 241 -8.02 9.49 -22.26
CA ILE A 241 -6.60 9.76 -22.45
C ILE A 241 -6.05 8.68 -23.36
N ARG A 242 -5.35 9.09 -24.42
CA ARG A 242 -4.81 8.22 -25.45
C ARG A 242 -3.37 8.61 -25.77
N GLY A 243 -2.63 7.74 -26.49
CA GLY A 243 -1.29 8.03 -26.97
C GLY A 243 -0.19 7.47 -26.12
N THR A 244 0.82 8.25 -25.78
CA THR A 244 1.94 7.84 -24.93
C THR A 244 2.06 8.76 -23.72
N VAL A 245 2.82 8.34 -22.71
CA VAL A 245 3.10 9.19 -21.54
C VAL A 245 3.81 10.49 -21.92
N GLU A 246 4.67 10.43 -22.95
CA GLU A 246 5.41 11.59 -23.46
C GLU A 246 4.55 12.52 -24.32
N ALA A 247 3.56 11.97 -25.02
CA ALA A 247 2.67 12.71 -25.91
C ALA A 247 1.20 12.29 -25.67
N PRO A 248 0.59 12.63 -24.51
CA PRO A 248 -0.79 12.30 -24.23
C PRO A 248 -1.74 13.16 -25.07
N GLN A 249 -2.78 12.52 -25.56
CA GLN A 249 -3.96 13.14 -26.14
C GLN A 249 -5.11 13.03 -25.17
N VAL A 250 -5.69 14.13 -24.78
CA VAL A 250 -6.83 14.19 -23.85
C VAL A 250 -8.07 14.64 -24.62
N LEU A 251 -9.03 13.73 -24.73
CA LEU A 251 -10.38 14.05 -25.21
C LEU A 251 -11.28 14.24 -23.98
N ALA A 252 -11.83 15.42 -23.83
CA ALA A 252 -12.69 15.76 -22.72
C ALA A 252 -14.04 16.27 -23.22
N ASP A 253 -15.12 15.74 -22.67
CA ASP A 253 -16.45 16.31 -22.71
C ASP A 253 -16.91 16.50 -21.27
N ILE A 254 -16.59 17.65 -20.69
CA ILE A 254 -16.87 18.00 -19.31
C ILE A 254 -17.71 19.27 -19.26
N THR A 255 -18.79 19.22 -18.50
CA THR A 255 -19.55 20.39 -18.11
C THR A 255 -19.37 20.68 -16.61
N ALA A 256 -18.87 21.87 -16.30
CA ALA A 256 -18.81 22.39 -14.95
C ALA A 256 -19.75 23.59 -14.79
N ARG A 257 -20.40 23.69 -13.64
CA ARG A 257 -21.38 24.74 -13.35
C ARG A 257 -21.15 25.34 -11.97
N ASN A 258 -21.47 26.64 -11.88
CA ASN A 258 -21.37 27.42 -10.63
C ASN A 258 -19.99 27.31 -9.98
N LEU A 259 -18.95 27.30 -10.79
CA LEU A 259 -17.57 27.24 -10.28
C LEU A 259 -17.27 28.50 -9.46
N ARG A 260 -16.71 28.30 -8.28
CA ARG A 260 -16.25 29.37 -7.38
C ARG A 260 -14.90 28.98 -6.81
N TRP A 261 -13.95 29.88 -7.03
CA TRP A 261 -12.61 29.74 -6.47
C TRP A 261 -12.13 31.11 -6.02
N GLN A 262 -11.99 31.29 -4.71
CA GLN A 262 -11.72 32.61 -4.12
C GLN A 262 -12.78 33.64 -4.58
N GLU A 263 -12.37 34.71 -5.27
CA GLU A 263 -13.27 35.76 -5.80
C GLU A 263 -13.78 35.44 -7.22
N LEU A 264 -13.22 34.43 -7.88
CA LEU A 264 -13.63 34.05 -9.22
C LEU A 264 -14.93 33.25 -9.17
N SER A 265 -15.92 33.67 -9.95
CA SER A 265 -17.18 32.95 -10.14
C SER A 265 -17.49 32.79 -11.63
N ILE A 266 -17.70 31.55 -12.07
CA ILE A 266 -18.01 31.20 -13.45
C ILE A 266 -19.31 30.38 -13.46
N ALA A 267 -20.34 30.88 -14.14
CA ALA A 267 -21.64 30.24 -14.17
C ALA A 267 -21.61 28.85 -14.82
N GLN A 268 -20.93 28.75 -15.96
CA GLN A 268 -20.76 27.48 -16.68
C GLN A 268 -19.49 27.47 -17.51
N VAL A 269 -18.81 26.34 -17.49
CA VAL A 269 -17.72 26.02 -18.42
C VAL A 269 -18.06 24.68 -19.08
N ARG A 270 -17.97 24.62 -20.38
CA ARG A 270 -17.97 23.36 -21.14
C ARG A 270 -16.62 23.21 -21.81
N VAL A 271 -15.97 22.10 -21.56
CA VAL A 271 -14.76 21.68 -22.27
C VAL A 271 -15.19 20.51 -23.14
N ASP A 272 -15.18 20.75 -24.46
CA ASP A 272 -15.45 19.77 -25.49
C ASP A 272 -14.31 19.89 -26.49
N GLY A 273 -13.34 19.00 -26.44
CA GLY A 273 -12.13 19.16 -27.24
C GLY A 273 -11.14 18.03 -27.15
N ASP A 274 -10.25 18.04 -28.11
CA ASP A 274 -9.10 17.18 -28.26
C ASP A 274 -7.84 18.03 -27.98
N ILE A 275 -7.21 17.79 -26.83
CA ILE A 275 -6.00 18.50 -26.40
C ILE A 275 -4.83 17.56 -26.63
N LYS A 276 -3.95 17.93 -27.57
CA LYS A 276 -2.70 17.22 -27.82
C LYS A 276 -1.56 17.98 -27.15
N SER A 277 -0.70 17.25 -26.42
CA SER A 277 0.58 17.80 -26.00
C SER A 277 1.46 17.96 -27.24
N THR A 278 1.63 19.19 -27.71
CA THR A 278 2.70 19.55 -28.63
C THR A 278 3.85 20.11 -27.80
N ASP A 279 5.09 19.81 -28.15
CA ASP A 279 6.30 20.29 -27.44
C ASP A 279 6.48 21.83 -27.43
N GLN A 280 5.46 22.58 -27.78
CA GLN A 280 5.42 24.04 -27.76
C GLN A 280 4.16 24.54 -27.07
N ILE A 281 4.22 24.65 -25.76
CA ILE A 281 3.40 25.66 -25.05
C ILE A 281 4.19 26.95 -25.15
N ALA A 282 4.00 27.70 -26.23
CA ALA A 282 4.36 29.10 -26.28
C ALA A 282 3.31 29.87 -25.47
N GLY A 283 3.67 30.31 -24.28
CA GLY A 283 2.89 31.16 -23.41
C GLY A 283 3.23 32.60 -23.61
#